data_7d53601d7ae67878bcdbc330eb5c0188
#
_entry.id   7d53601d7ae67878bcdbc330eb5c0188
#
_cell.length_a   1.000
_cell.length_b   1.000
_cell.length_c   1.000
_cell.angle_alpha   90.00
_cell.angle_beta   90.00
_cell.angle_gamma   90.00
#
_symmetry.space_group_name_H-M   'P 1'
#
loop_
_entity.id
_entity.type
_entity.pdbx_description
1 polymer ?
#
loop_
_entity_poly.entity_id
_entity_poly.type
_entity_poly.pdbx_seq_one_letter_code
_entity_poly.pdbx_strand_id
1 'polypeptide(L)'
;MRRKWGMGTREQAKWWVLTALLLAGAASILATVKQSDAWEAGRRAYESSDYAKAVLELQAAAAKEPQNGEIQLLLTKTYLELQERDAAINSAEKAVAIDPKSSVYHEWLGRAYGEKADHASMFSAPGLARKTRREFEIAVQLDEKNFAARQALIEFDCAAPGMVGGGEEKAKPEIEKLQSMDASEWHYALGNCRRQKKDFADAEVEFKLALESHPKSVELIYDIGDYAVKRGQAERLIEVADLGAKVGPLDPRSMYYRAVGLILKNEKLEEAERLLREYLQKAPKRSGYPRYAVAHEWLGRLYESKGEKEAAAKEYQAALQLDPKDKSAREALRRAEKN
;
A
#
# COMPACT_ATOMS: atom_id res chain seq x y z
N MET A 1 -10.27 -79.37 31.98
CA MET A 1 -10.77 -79.05 30.61
C MET A 1 -10.37 -77.64 30.28
N ARG A 2 -9.43 -77.48 29.37
CA ARG A 2 -8.94 -76.16 28.85
C ARG A 2 -9.75 -75.77 27.61
N ARG A 3 -10.41 -74.65 27.62
CA ARG A 3 -10.92 -74.04 26.35
C ARG A 3 -10.00 -72.89 25.94
N LYS A 4 -9.28 -73.09 24.85
CA LYS A 4 -8.57 -72.05 24.13
C LYS A 4 -9.58 -71.29 23.23
N TRP A 5 -9.64 -69.97 23.39
CA TRP A 5 -10.28 -69.06 22.46
C TRP A 5 -9.18 -68.48 21.57
N GLY A 6 -9.10 -68.95 20.33
CA GLY A 6 -8.29 -68.33 19.29
C GLY A 6 -9.15 -67.34 18.52
N MET A 7 -8.88 -66.08 18.64
CA MET A 7 -9.44 -65.11 17.72
C MET A 7 -8.72 -65.23 16.37
N GLY A 8 -9.51 -65.37 15.30
CA GLY A 8 -9.03 -65.66 13.99
C GLY A 8 -8.19 -64.52 13.39
N THR A 9 -7.12 -64.89 12.71
CA THR A 9 -6.12 -64.06 12.04
C THR A 9 -6.71 -63.04 11.04
N ARG A 10 -7.95 -63.20 10.60
CA ARG A 10 -8.66 -62.32 9.68
C ARG A 10 -9.18 -61.04 10.33
N GLU A 11 -9.51 -61.04 11.60
CA GLU A 11 -9.98 -59.81 12.30
C GLU A 11 -8.80 -58.92 12.69
N GLN A 12 -7.68 -59.49 13.10
CA GLN A 12 -6.48 -58.71 13.39
C GLN A 12 -5.94 -57.96 12.17
N ALA A 13 -6.04 -58.55 10.97
CA ALA A 13 -5.63 -57.90 9.73
C ALA A 13 -6.50 -56.70 9.39
N LYS A 14 -7.80 -56.72 9.70
CA LYS A 14 -8.72 -55.58 9.48
C LYS A 14 -8.40 -54.38 10.39
N TRP A 15 -8.01 -54.64 11.63
CA TRP A 15 -7.62 -53.55 12.55
C TRP A 15 -6.30 -52.89 12.15
N TRP A 16 -5.34 -53.60 11.63
CA TRP A 16 -4.07 -53.07 11.15
C TRP A 16 -4.24 -52.19 9.87
N VAL A 17 -5.17 -52.57 8.99
CA VAL A 17 -5.47 -51.79 7.79
C VAL A 17 -6.21 -50.50 8.15
N LEU A 18 -7.16 -50.54 9.11
CA LEU A 18 -7.88 -49.33 9.56
C LEU A 18 -6.97 -48.36 10.31
N THR A 19 -6.05 -48.85 11.15
CA THR A 19 -5.08 -48.02 11.87
C THR A 19 -4.04 -47.43 10.94
N ALA A 20 -3.59 -48.13 9.87
CA ALA A 20 -2.67 -47.62 8.87
C ALA A 20 -3.32 -46.54 7.99
N LEU A 21 -4.62 -46.66 7.66
CA LEU A 21 -5.38 -45.65 6.91
C LEU A 21 -5.65 -44.40 7.75
N LEU A 22 -5.89 -44.52 9.06
CA LEU A 22 -6.04 -43.37 9.97
C LEU A 22 -4.72 -42.65 10.24
N LEU A 23 -3.62 -43.34 10.29
CA LEU A 23 -2.28 -42.75 10.45
C LEU A 23 -1.79 -42.09 9.14
N ALA A 24 -2.12 -42.61 7.97
CA ALA A 24 -1.83 -41.98 6.69
C ALA A 24 -2.68 -40.72 6.45
N GLY A 25 -3.94 -40.72 6.93
CA GLY A 25 -4.82 -39.53 6.89
C GLY A 25 -4.41 -38.43 7.84
N ALA A 26 -3.87 -38.75 9.02
CA ALA A 26 -3.39 -37.78 9.99
C ALA A 26 -2.04 -37.14 9.62
N ALA A 27 -1.19 -37.86 8.89
CA ALA A 27 0.09 -37.34 8.39
C ALA A 27 -0.09 -36.32 7.25
N SER A 28 -1.22 -36.35 6.52
CA SER A 28 -1.52 -35.41 5.44
C SER A 28 -2.08 -34.06 5.90
N ILE A 29 -2.47 -33.92 7.18
CA ILE A 29 -3.09 -32.69 7.72
C ILE A 29 -2.05 -31.80 8.43
N LEU A 30 -0.82 -32.28 8.64
CA LEU A 30 0.26 -31.54 9.30
C LEU A 30 1.49 -31.29 8.42
N ALA A 31 1.34 -31.33 7.11
CA ALA A 31 2.28 -30.64 6.23
C ALA A 31 1.95 -29.15 6.31
N THR A 32 2.38 -28.48 7.36
CA THR A 32 2.69 -27.07 7.29
C THR A 32 3.63 -26.94 6.09
N VAL A 33 3.12 -26.37 4.99
CA VAL A 33 3.95 -26.06 3.82
C VAL A 33 5.08 -25.18 4.36
N LYS A 34 6.26 -25.80 4.55
CA LYS A 34 7.44 -25.03 4.94
C LYS A 34 7.69 -24.10 3.77
N GLN A 35 7.38 -22.84 3.95
CA GLN A 35 7.63 -21.79 2.97
C GLN A 35 9.08 -21.90 2.50
N SER A 36 9.32 -21.78 1.20
CA SER A 36 10.68 -21.92 0.68
C SER A 36 11.58 -20.82 1.25
N ASP A 37 12.84 -21.15 1.53
CA ASP A 37 13.82 -20.17 2.03
C ASP A 37 13.91 -18.95 1.09
N ALA A 38 13.70 -19.17 -0.22
CA ALA A 38 13.66 -18.12 -1.23
C ALA A 38 12.45 -17.18 -1.07
N TRP A 39 11.27 -17.72 -0.73
CA TRP A 39 10.09 -16.89 -0.43
C TRP A 39 10.35 -15.96 0.76
N GLU A 40 10.86 -16.51 1.86
CA GLU A 40 11.16 -15.70 3.05
C GLU A 40 12.29 -14.67 2.80
N ALA A 41 13.30 -15.04 1.99
CA ALA A 41 14.35 -14.11 1.58
C ALA A 41 13.80 -12.97 0.71
N GLY A 42 12.92 -13.30 -0.25
CA GLY A 42 12.27 -12.33 -1.12
C GLY A 42 11.37 -11.37 -0.34
N ARG A 43 10.58 -11.90 0.60
CA ARG A 43 9.73 -11.09 1.47
C ARG A 43 10.56 -10.11 2.33
N ARG A 44 11.62 -10.59 2.98
CA ARG A 44 12.54 -9.73 3.76
C ARG A 44 13.21 -8.67 2.89
N ALA A 45 13.64 -9.03 1.67
CA ALA A 45 14.24 -8.08 0.73
C ALA A 45 13.23 -6.99 0.31
N TYR A 46 11.97 -7.35 0.05
CA TYR A 46 10.89 -6.39 -0.22
C TYR A 46 10.66 -5.47 0.99
N GLU A 47 10.55 -6.02 2.19
CA GLU A 47 10.33 -5.25 3.42
C GLU A 47 11.48 -4.26 3.70
N SER A 48 12.72 -4.63 3.38
CA SER A 48 13.89 -3.75 3.47
C SER A 48 14.09 -2.82 2.27
N SER A 49 13.17 -2.82 1.31
CA SER A 49 13.22 -2.03 0.07
C SER A 49 14.41 -2.37 -0.85
N ASP A 50 14.99 -3.56 -0.70
CA ASP A 50 15.97 -4.12 -1.65
C ASP A 50 15.22 -4.85 -2.78
N TYR A 51 14.57 -4.06 -3.65
CA TYR A 51 13.65 -4.60 -4.66
C TYR A 51 14.36 -5.43 -5.72
N ALA A 52 15.59 -5.10 -6.07
CA ALA A 52 16.38 -5.89 -7.01
C ALA A 52 16.63 -7.31 -6.47
N LYS A 53 17.02 -7.42 -5.20
CA LYS A 53 17.17 -8.70 -4.52
C LYS A 53 15.83 -9.40 -4.33
N ALA A 54 14.76 -8.65 -3.98
CA ALA A 54 13.42 -9.21 -3.83
C ALA A 54 12.97 -9.91 -5.12
N VAL A 55 13.16 -9.31 -6.30
CA VAL A 55 12.82 -9.93 -7.59
C VAL A 55 13.57 -11.26 -7.77
N LEU A 56 14.88 -11.30 -7.54
CA LEU A 56 15.66 -12.52 -7.72
C LEU A 56 15.17 -13.67 -6.84
N GLU A 57 14.98 -13.39 -5.56
CA GLU A 57 14.53 -14.39 -4.57
C GLU A 57 13.08 -14.83 -4.84
N LEU A 58 12.19 -13.91 -5.17
CA LEU A 58 10.79 -14.21 -5.47
C LEU A 58 10.63 -14.99 -6.79
N GLN A 59 11.45 -14.71 -7.80
CA GLN A 59 11.47 -15.51 -9.02
C GLN A 59 11.94 -16.95 -8.75
N ALA A 60 12.97 -17.11 -7.90
CA ALA A 60 13.43 -18.43 -7.48
C ALA A 60 12.37 -19.18 -6.66
N ALA A 61 11.62 -18.47 -5.82
CA ALA A 61 10.47 -19.02 -5.10
C ALA A 61 9.34 -19.43 -6.04
N ALA A 62 8.97 -18.58 -7.02
CA ALA A 62 7.94 -18.86 -8.01
C ALA A 62 8.26 -20.10 -8.89
N ALA A 63 9.55 -20.34 -9.17
CA ALA A 63 9.99 -21.53 -9.89
C ALA A 63 9.76 -22.83 -9.09
N LYS A 64 9.88 -22.75 -7.75
CA LYS A 64 9.64 -23.88 -6.85
C LYS A 64 8.17 -24.08 -6.51
N GLU A 65 7.41 -22.99 -6.44
CA GLU A 65 6.02 -22.95 -6.02
C GLU A 65 5.17 -22.24 -7.09
N PRO A 66 5.02 -22.79 -8.30
CA PRO A 66 4.39 -22.10 -9.43
C PRO A 66 2.89 -21.82 -9.22
N GLN A 67 2.24 -22.51 -8.28
CA GLN A 67 0.83 -22.32 -7.92
C GLN A 67 0.64 -21.44 -6.66
N ASN A 68 1.68 -20.77 -6.21
CA ASN A 68 1.58 -19.86 -5.07
C ASN A 68 1.28 -18.42 -5.56
N GLY A 69 0.02 -18.01 -5.48
CA GLY A 69 -0.43 -16.68 -5.92
C GLY A 69 0.16 -15.53 -5.10
N GLU A 70 0.48 -15.75 -3.83
CA GLU A 70 1.09 -14.73 -2.95
C GLU A 70 2.50 -14.33 -3.44
N ILE A 71 3.26 -15.28 -4.00
CA ILE A 71 4.56 -14.98 -4.62
C ILE A 71 4.37 -14.06 -5.83
N GLN A 72 3.39 -14.37 -6.69
CA GLN A 72 3.08 -13.55 -7.86
C GLN A 72 2.55 -12.16 -7.45
N LEU A 73 1.74 -12.07 -6.42
CA LEU A 73 1.29 -10.80 -5.84
C LEU A 73 2.47 -9.96 -5.34
N LEU A 74 3.40 -10.58 -4.60
CA LEU A 74 4.56 -9.84 -4.09
C LEU A 74 5.53 -9.44 -5.21
N LEU A 75 5.69 -10.26 -6.25
CA LEU A 75 6.39 -9.88 -7.48
C LEU A 75 5.72 -8.68 -8.16
N THR A 76 4.39 -8.68 -8.27
CA THR A 76 3.63 -7.54 -8.82
C THR A 76 3.97 -6.25 -8.08
N LYS A 77 3.88 -6.27 -6.75
CA LYS A 77 4.21 -5.13 -5.90
C LYS A 77 5.66 -4.69 -6.08
N THR A 78 6.60 -5.64 -6.11
CA THR A 78 8.03 -5.38 -6.29
C THR A 78 8.34 -4.73 -7.64
N TYR A 79 7.73 -5.21 -8.72
CA TYR A 79 7.92 -4.62 -10.04
C TYR A 79 7.30 -3.23 -10.17
N LEU A 80 6.18 -2.96 -9.47
CA LEU A 80 5.63 -1.60 -9.40
C LEU A 80 6.59 -0.62 -8.73
N GLU A 81 7.25 -1.02 -7.63
CA GLU A 81 8.27 -0.21 -6.97
C GLU A 81 9.49 0.07 -7.90
N LEU A 82 9.86 -0.89 -8.73
CA LEU A 82 10.91 -0.75 -9.75
C LEU A 82 10.44 -0.02 -11.02
N GLN A 83 9.15 0.35 -11.13
CA GLN A 83 8.52 0.91 -12.32
C GLN A 83 8.58 -0.01 -13.56
N GLU A 84 8.77 -1.32 -13.33
CA GLU A 84 8.76 -2.36 -14.36
C GLU A 84 7.33 -2.81 -14.66
N ARG A 85 6.55 -1.92 -15.26
CA ARG A 85 5.09 -2.02 -15.43
C ARG A 85 4.63 -3.27 -16.18
N ASP A 86 5.36 -3.69 -17.21
CA ASP A 86 5.02 -4.89 -17.98
C ASP A 86 5.24 -6.17 -17.16
N ALA A 87 6.33 -6.24 -16.40
CA ALA A 87 6.60 -7.34 -15.49
C ALA A 87 5.57 -7.41 -14.35
N ALA A 88 5.15 -6.24 -13.83
CA ALA A 88 4.09 -6.15 -12.83
C ALA A 88 2.76 -6.72 -13.35
N ILE A 89 2.33 -6.32 -14.56
CA ILE A 89 1.11 -6.86 -15.19
C ILE A 89 1.22 -8.37 -15.37
N ASN A 90 2.34 -8.87 -15.91
CA ASN A 90 2.54 -10.30 -16.13
C ASN A 90 2.43 -11.11 -14.82
N SER A 91 3.03 -10.63 -13.74
CA SER A 91 2.94 -11.29 -12.44
C SER A 91 1.53 -11.21 -11.87
N ALA A 92 0.83 -10.08 -12.00
CA ALA A 92 -0.55 -9.93 -11.55
C ALA A 92 -1.52 -10.84 -12.34
N GLU A 93 -1.36 -10.95 -13.67
CA GLU A 93 -2.14 -11.88 -14.51
C GLU A 93 -1.92 -13.34 -14.08
N LYS A 94 -0.68 -13.71 -13.71
CA LYS A 94 -0.40 -15.05 -13.16
C LYS A 94 -1.08 -15.26 -11.81
N ALA A 95 -1.08 -14.26 -10.90
CA ALA A 95 -1.79 -14.37 -9.63
C ALA A 95 -3.28 -14.61 -9.83
N VAL A 96 -3.93 -13.84 -10.72
CA VAL A 96 -5.35 -14.03 -11.09
C VAL A 96 -5.58 -15.39 -11.75
N ALA A 97 -4.67 -15.88 -12.59
CA ALA A 97 -4.79 -17.19 -13.21
C ALA A 97 -4.72 -18.33 -12.19
N ILE A 98 -3.97 -18.17 -11.11
CA ILE A 98 -3.87 -19.15 -10.00
C ILE A 98 -5.16 -19.15 -9.18
N ASP A 99 -5.66 -17.99 -8.79
CA ASP A 99 -6.95 -17.85 -8.09
C ASP A 99 -7.78 -16.71 -8.68
N PRO A 100 -8.67 -17.03 -9.65
CA PRO A 100 -9.55 -16.05 -10.29
C PRO A 100 -10.67 -15.53 -9.37
N LYS A 101 -10.79 -16.02 -8.14
CA LYS A 101 -11.75 -15.55 -7.15
C LYS A 101 -11.12 -14.67 -6.08
N SER A 102 -9.83 -14.41 -6.14
CA SER A 102 -9.14 -13.52 -5.21
C SER A 102 -9.42 -12.06 -5.57
N SER A 103 -10.22 -11.37 -4.76
CA SER A 103 -10.47 -9.94 -4.87
C SER A 103 -9.15 -9.13 -4.85
N VAL A 104 -8.20 -9.51 -4.00
CA VAL A 104 -6.90 -8.85 -3.87
C VAL A 104 -6.07 -8.98 -5.15
N TYR A 105 -6.10 -10.13 -5.84
CA TYR A 105 -5.33 -10.30 -7.07
C TYR A 105 -5.88 -9.45 -8.22
N HIS A 106 -7.20 -9.36 -8.34
CA HIS A 106 -7.86 -8.46 -9.28
C HIS A 106 -7.59 -6.98 -8.96
N GLU A 107 -7.63 -6.59 -7.70
CA GLU A 107 -7.24 -5.23 -7.27
C GLU A 107 -5.83 -4.87 -7.75
N TRP A 108 -4.85 -5.75 -7.49
CA TRP A 108 -3.46 -5.47 -7.88
C TRP A 108 -3.21 -5.55 -9.37
N LEU A 109 -3.98 -6.38 -10.11
CA LEU A 109 -3.96 -6.34 -11.58
C LEU A 109 -4.52 -5.02 -12.10
N GLY A 110 -5.61 -4.52 -11.51
CA GLY A 110 -6.17 -3.20 -11.81
C GLY A 110 -5.15 -2.09 -11.57
N ARG A 111 -4.46 -2.10 -10.42
CA ARG A 111 -3.38 -1.13 -10.11
C ARG A 111 -2.23 -1.20 -11.11
N ALA A 112 -1.79 -2.40 -11.51
CA ALA A 112 -0.73 -2.57 -12.49
C ALA A 112 -1.12 -2.03 -13.88
N TYR A 113 -2.36 -2.27 -14.32
CA TYR A 113 -2.87 -1.67 -15.55
C TYR A 113 -2.99 -0.15 -15.45
N GLY A 114 -3.44 0.39 -14.30
CA GLY A 114 -3.54 1.83 -14.05
C GLY A 114 -2.18 2.52 -14.14
N GLU A 115 -1.20 2.00 -13.42
CA GLU A 115 0.18 2.52 -13.45
C GLU A 115 0.77 2.52 -14.87
N LYS A 116 0.46 1.49 -15.66
CA LYS A 116 0.87 1.48 -17.07
C LYS A 116 0.08 2.47 -17.91
N ALA A 117 -1.23 2.66 -17.65
CA ALA A 117 -2.07 3.61 -18.37
C ALA A 117 -1.58 5.05 -18.23
N ASP A 118 -1.17 5.45 -17.02
CA ASP A 118 -0.68 6.80 -16.70
C ASP A 118 0.61 7.18 -17.45
N HIS A 119 1.35 6.17 -17.91
CA HIS A 119 2.61 6.34 -18.64
C HIS A 119 2.53 5.91 -20.12
N ALA A 120 1.33 5.52 -20.55
CA ALA A 120 1.11 5.03 -21.91
C ALA A 120 0.88 6.19 -22.91
N SER A 121 1.04 5.87 -24.21
CA SER A 121 0.67 6.81 -25.27
C SER A 121 -0.84 7.06 -25.29
N MET A 122 -1.27 8.20 -25.82
CA MET A 122 -2.70 8.54 -25.95
C MET A 122 -3.51 7.49 -26.72
N PHE A 123 -2.87 6.64 -27.53
CA PHE A 123 -3.55 5.58 -28.29
C PHE A 123 -3.73 4.29 -27.46
N SER A 124 -2.81 3.97 -26.55
CA SER A 124 -2.85 2.76 -25.74
C SER A 124 -3.48 2.97 -24.35
N ALA A 125 -3.35 4.18 -23.79
CA ALA A 125 -3.91 4.52 -22.49
C ALA A 125 -5.42 4.20 -22.33
N PRO A 126 -6.31 4.49 -23.30
CA PRO A 126 -7.74 4.18 -23.15
C PRO A 126 -8.04 2.68 -23.01
N GLY A 127 -7.27 1.83 -23.68
CA GLY A 127 -7.41 0.38 -23.56
C GLY A 127 -7.03 -0.13 -22.19
N LEU A 128 -5.92 0.39 -21.64
CA LEU A 128 -5.44 0.07 -20.30
C LEU A 128 -6.38 0.60 -19.23
N ALA A 129 -6.87 1.84 -19.37
CA ALA A 129 -7.83 2.42 -18.42
C ALA A 129 -9.13 1.60 -18.31
N ARG A 130 -9.67 1.09 -19.43
CA ARG A 130 -10.83 0.18 -19.39
C ARG A 130 -10.53 -1.14 -18.69
N LYS A 131 -9.31 -1.69 -18.85
CA LYS A 131 -8.88 -2.89 -18.12
C LYS A 131 -8.76 -2.59 -16.61
N THR A 132 -8.13 -1.48 -16.24
CA THR A 132 -8.03 -1.00 -14.86
C THR A 132 -9.39 -1.01 -14.16
N ARG A 133 -10.36 -0.31 -14.74
CA ARG A 133 -11.71 -0.23 -14.18
C ARG A 133 -12.36 -1.60 -14.03
N ARG A 134 -12.26 -2.43 -15.08
CA ARG A 134 -12.85 -3.78 -15.07
C ARG A 134 -12.28 -4.64 -13.94
N GLU A 135 -10.99 -4.63 -13.73
CA GLU A 135 -10.36 -5.42 -12.67
C GLU A 135 -10.79 -4.94 -11.27
N PHE A 136 -10.93 -3.62 -11.06
CA PHE A 136 -11.49 -3.09 -9.81
C PHE A 136 -12.96 -3.47 -9.62
N GLU A 137 -13.78 -3.44 -10.67
CA GLU A 137 -15.18 -3.93 -10.62
C GLU A 137 -15.24 -5.41 -10.20
N ILE A 138 -14.41 -6.26 -10.79
CA ILE A 138 -14.34 -7.68 -10.43
C ILE A 138 -13.91 -7.84 -8.98
N ALA A 139 -12.88 -7.11 -8.53
CA ALA A 139 -12.40 -7.16 -7.16
C ALA A 139 -13.51 -6.82 -6.16
N VAL A 140 -14.28 -5.76 -6.40
CA VAL A 140 -15.41 -5.34 -5.56
C VAL A 140 -16.55 -6.35 -5.57
N GLN A 141 -16.82 -7.00 -6.72
CA GLN A 141 -17.84 -8.04 -6.82
C GLN A 141 -17.45 -9.32 -6.07
N LEU A 142 -16.15 -9.65 -6.05
CA LEU A 142 -15.64 -10.85 -5.37
C LEU A 142 -15.60 -10.66 -3.84
N ASP A 143 -15.30 -9.45 -3.37
CA ASP A 143 -15.33 -9.11 -1.95
C ASP A 143 -15.82 -7.66 -1.75
N GLU A 144 -17.07 -7.53 -1.31
CA GLU A 144 -17.68 -6.22 -1.04
C GLU A 144 -16.99 -5.45 0.08
N LYS A 145 -16.20 -6.11 0.93
CA LYS A 145 -15.43 -5.49 2.02
C LYS A 145 -13.99 -5.16 1.63
N ASN A 146 -13.59 -5.43 0.39
CA ASN A 146 -12.33 -4.89 -0.12
C ASN A 146 -12.47 -3.39 -0.37
N PHE A 147 -12.35 -2.61 0.71
CA PHE A 147 -12.45 -1.15 0.64
C PHE A 147 -11.36 -0.55 -0.26
N ALA A 148 -10.16 -1.14 -0.31
CA ALA A 148 -9.08 -0.67 -1.17
C ALA A 148 -9.43 -0.74 -2.66
N ALA A 149 -10.03 -1.86 -3.11
CA ALA A 149 -10.52 -2.00 -4.48
C ALA A 149 -11.70 -1.06 -4.77
N ARG A 150 -12.62 -0.90 -3.81
CA ARG A 150 -13.79 -0.01 -3.96
C ARG A 150 -13.36 1.46 -4.04
N GLN A 151 -12.44 1.90 -3.20
CA GLN A 151 -11.87 3.25 -3.27
C GLN A 151 -11.15 3.49 -4.61
N ALA A 152 -10.36 2.51 -5.07
CA ALA A 152 -9.69 2.61 -6.36
C ALA A 152 -10.69 2.70 -7.54
N LEU A 153 -11.80 1.96 -7.49
CA LEU A 153 -12.88 2.04 -8.49
C LEU A 153 -13.55 3.42 -8.47
N ILE A 154 -13.91 3.93 -7.28
CA ILE A 154 -14.53 5.24 -7.11
C ILE A 154 -13.58 6.34 -7.58
N GLU A 155 -12.32 6.30 -7.18
CA GLU A 155 -11.30 7.27 -7.60
C GLU A 155 -11.15 7.29 -9.13
N PHE A 156 -11.06 6.10 -9.75
CA PHE A 156 -11.04 5.98 -11.20
C PHE A 156 -12.28 6.62 -11.83
N ASP A 157 -13.47 6.30 -11.36
CA ASP A 157 -14.72 6.80 -11.92
C ASP A 157 -14.88 8.31 -11.72
N CYS A 158 -14.38 8.89 -10.62
CA CYS A 158 -14.40 10.34 -10.41
C CYS A 158 -13.36 11.08 -11.25
N ALA A 159 -12.21 10.47 -11.57
CA ALA A 159 -11.10 11.11 -12.29
C ALA A 159 -11.16 10.90 -13.81
N ALA A 160 -11.54 9.72 -14.27
CA ALA A 160 -11.44 9.32 -15.67
C ALA A 160 -12.62 9.81 -16.52
N PRO A 161 -12.38 10.26 -17.75
CA PRO A 161 -13.45 10.64 -18.68
C PRO A 161 -14.38 9.47 -19.04
N GLY A 162 -15.65 9.77 -19.36
CA GLY A 162 -16.64 8.78 -19.76
C GLY A 162 -16.23 7.91 -20.96
N MET A 163 -15.42 8.44 -21.87
CA MET A 163 -14.93 7.71 -23.07
C MET A 163 -14.04 6.50 -22.74
N VAL A 164 -13.37 6.51 -21.57
CA VAL A 164 -12.57 5.39 -21.08
C VAL A 164 -13.29 4.56 -20.01
N GLY A 165 -14.55 4.86 -19.75
CA GLY A 165 -15.39 4.10 -18.85
C GLY A 165 -15.61 4.76 -17.49
N GLY A 166 -14.97 5.88 -17.16
CA GLY A 166 -15.19 6.65 -15.94
C GLY A 166 -16.47 7.51 -16.00
N GLY A 167 -16.59 8.42 -15.06
CA GLY A 167 -17.69 9.36 -14.90
C GLY A 167 -18.33 9.27 -13.51
N GLU A 168 -18.60 10.41 -12.90
CA GLU A 168 -19.13 10.51 -11.53
C GLU A 168 -20.43 9.73 -11.31
N GLU A 169 -21.30 9.68 -12.34
CA GLU A 169 -22.54 8.90 -12.25
C GLU A 169 -22.28 7.40 -12.00
N LYS A 170 -21.09 6.91 -12.40
CA LYS A 170 -20.67 5.54 -12.13
C LYS A 170 -20.10 5.35 -10.72
N ALA A 171 -19.50 6.38 -10.16
CA ALA A 171 -18.99 6.35 -8.79
C ALA A 171 -20.15 6.35 -7.75
N LYS A 172 -21.27 7.00 -8.05
CA LYS A 172 -22.39 7.17 -7.11
C LYS A 172 -22.87 5.87 -6.45
N PRO A 173 -23.16 4.77 -7.19
CA PRO A 173 -23.65 3.55 -6.55
C PRO A 173 -22.66 2.96 -5.55
N GLU A 174 -21.36 3.05 -5.84
CA GLU A 174 -20.33 2.52 -4.96
C GLU A 174 -20.12 3.43 -3.73
N ILE A 175 -20.24 4.75 -3.90
CA ILE A 175 -20.24 5.71 -2.79
C ILE A 175 -21.45 5.48 -1.87
N GLU A 176 -22.65 5.32 -2.42
CA GLU A 176 -23.87 5.05 -1.65
C GLU A 176 -23.78 3.75 -0.84
N LYS A 177 -23.14 2.71 -1.39
CA LYS A 177 -22.88 1.48 -0.64
C LYS A 177 -21.97 1.73 0.57
N LEU A 178 -20.89 2.52 0.41
CA LEU A 178 -19.98 2.86 1.51
C LEU A 178 -20.70 3.54 2.67
N GLN A 179 -21.71 4.37 2.41
CA GLN A 179 -22.47 5.07 3.45
C GLN A 179 -23.08 4.10 4.48
N SER A 180 -23.52 2.93 4.03
CA SER A 180 -24.09 1.90 4.91
C SER A 180 -23.05 0.96 5.52
N MET A 181 -21.81 0.93 5.00
CA MET A 181 -20.78 -0.03 5.39
C MET A 181 -19.77 0.55 6.38
N ASP A 182 -19.22 1.74 6.08
CA ASP A 182 -18.22 2.42 6.89
C ASP A 182 -18.24 3.93 6.61
N ALA A 183 -18.55 4.72 7.63
CA ALA A 183 -18.67 6.17 7.49
C ALA A 183 -17.35 6.86 7.13
N SER A 184 -16.21 6.36 7.65
CA SER A 184 -14.91 6.93 7.29
C SER A 184 -14.55 6.69 5.83
N GLU A 185 -14.78 5.48 5.32
CA GLU A 185 -14.55 5.14 3.92
C GLU A 185 -15.49 5.94 2.99
N TRP A 186 -16.74 6.14 3.40
CA TRP A 186 -17.71 6.95 2.66
C TRP A 186 -17.29 8.40 2.53
N HIS A 187 -16.97 9.07 3.63
CA HIS A 187 -16.51 10.46 3.63
C HIS A 187 -15.19 10.62 2.87
N TYR A 188 -14.28 9.65 3.02
CA TYR A 188 -13.01 9.65 2.29
C TYR A 188 -13.23 9.55 0.77
N ALA A 189 -14.14 8.70 0.30
CA ALA A 189 -14.50 8.59 -1.11
C ALA A 189 -15.08 9.91 -1.66
N LEU A 190 -16.00 10.55 -0.91
CA LEU A 190 -16.55 11.85 -1.28
C LEU A 190 -15.46 12.91 -1.36
N GLY A 191 -14.58 13.00 -0.36
CA GLY A 191 -13.46 13.93 -0.32
C GLY A 191 -12.53 13.76 -1.53
N ASN A 192 -12.21 12.52 -1.92
CA ASN A 192 -11.40 12.24 -3.09
C ASN A 192 -12.09 12.68 -4.41
N CYS A 193 -13.38 12.42 -4.57
CA CYS A 193 -14.11 12.89 -5.75
C CYS A 193 -14.15 14.43 -5.81
N ARG A 194 -14.35 15.13 -4.68
CA ARG A 194 -14.28 16.60 -4.61
C ARG A 194 -12.88 17.11 -4.95
N ARG A 195 -11.83 16.47 -4.42
CA ARG A 195 -10.43 16.78 -4.72
C ARG A 195 -10.13 16.68 -6.22
N GLN A 196 -10.60 15.64 -6.91
CA GLN A 196 -10.43 15.46 -8.35
C GLN A 196 -11.08 16.58 -9.16
N LYS A 197 -12.20 17.10 -8.70
CA LYS A 197 -12.90 18.27 -9.28
C LYS A 197 -12.28 19.62 -8.91
N LYS A 198 -11.24 19.62 -8.09
CA LYS A 198 -10.61 20.83 -7.53
C LYS A 198 -11.55 21.62 -6.61
N ASP A 199 -12.62 21.01 -6.11
CA ASP A 199 -13.48 21.53 -5.06
C ASP A 199 -12.84 21.23 -3.70
N PHE A 200 -11.82 22.02 -3.37
CA PHE A 200 -10.98 21.77 -2.21
C PHE A 200 -11.69 22.08 -0.90
N ALA A 201 -12.66 23.04 -0.90
CA ALA A 201 -13.41 23.39 0.29
C ALA A 201 -14.27 22.22 0.76
N ASP A 202 -15.06 21.64 -0.14
CA ASP A 202 -15.89 20.49 0.18
C ASP A 202 -15.03 19.25 0.46
N ALA A 203 -13.91 19.06 -0.26
CA ALA A 203 -12.98 17.97 0.03
C ALA A 203 -12.43 18.03 1.47
N GLU A 204 -12.12 19.22 1.97
CA GLU A 204 -11.64 19.42 3.35
C GLU A 204 -12.69 19.09 4.41
N VAL A 205 -13.96 19.42 4.15
CA VAL A 205 -15.08 19.03 5.01
C VAL A 205 -15.21 17.52 5.07
N GLU A 206 -15.19 16.86 3.91
CA GLU A 206 -15.34 15.41 3.83
C GLU A 206 -14.14 14.68 4.48
N PHE A 207 -12.92 15.12 4.24
CA PHE A 207 -11.73 14.52 4.89
C PHE A 207 -11.75 14.71 6.41
N LYS A 208 -12.26 15.84 6.91
CA LYS A 208 -12.47 16.03 8.34
C LYS A 208 -13.45 15.00 8.89
N LEU A 209 -14.61 14.85 8.26
CA LEU A 209 -15.63 13.87 8.65
C LEU A 209 -15.10 12.43 8.59
N ALA A 210 -14.25 12.11 7.59
CA ALA A 210 -13.62 10.81 7.48
C ALA A 210 -12.75 10.50 8.72
N LEU A 211 -11.93 11.45 9.19
CA LEU A 211 -11.09 11.28 10.37
C LEU A 211 -11.93 11.22 11.67
N GLU A 212 -12.96 12.03 11.79
CA GLU A 212 -13.88 12.04 12.93
C GLU A 212 -14.72 10.77 13.03
N SER A 213 -14.92 10.04 11.94
CA SER A 213 -15.65 8.76 11.87
C SER A 213 -14.86 7.54 12.34
N HIS A 214 -13.72 7.74 13.01
CA HIS A 214 -12.88 6.68 13.58
C HIS A 214 -12.37 5.67 12.56
N PRO A 215 -11.59 6.11 11.56
CA PRO A 215 -11.05 5.23 10.53
C PRO A 215 -10.20 4.09 11.10
N LYS A 216 -10.30 2.93 10.46
CA LYS A 216 -9.51 1.74 10.78
C LYS A 216 -8.35 1.51 9.82
N SER A 217 -8.34 2.21 8.70
CA SER A 217 -7.31 2.14 7.67
C SER A 217 -6.24 3.20 7.90
N VAL A 218 -4.99 2.76 8.08
CA VAL A 218 -3.84 3.67 8.17
C VAL A 218 -3.57 4.34 6.84
N GLU A 219 -3.87 3.66 5.73
CA GLU A 219 -3.73 4.19 4.37
C GLU A 219 -4.65 5.39 4.15
N LEU A 220 -5.93 5.27 4.51
CA LEU A 220 -6.89 6.37 4.47
C LEU A 220 -6.41 7.59 5.29
N ILE A 221 -5.97 7.34 6.53
CA ILE A 221 -5.50 8.40 7.43
C ILE A 221 -4.30 9.13 6.79
N TYR A 222 -3.32 8.41 6.28
CA TYR A 222 -2.09 9.01 5.76
C TYR A 222 -2.26 9.60 4.36
N ASP A 223 -3.20 9.13 3.53
CA ASP A 223 -3.54 9.82 2.28
C ASP A 223 -4.18 11.20 2.55
N ILE A 224 -5.02 11.30 3.58
CA ILE A 224 -5.49 12.62 4.07
C ILE A 224 -4.31 13.45 4.59
N GLY A 225 -3.32 12.83 5.22
CA GLY A 225 -2.08 13.47 5.63
C GLY A 225 -1.30 14.06 4.45
N ASP A 226 -1.14 13.31 3.37
CA ASP A 226 -0.49 13.79 2.16
C ASP A 226 -1.23 14.98 1.52
N TYR A 227 -2.55 14.94 1.54
CA TYR A 227 -3.36 16.09 1.14
C TYR A 227 -3.11 17.29 2.05
N ALA A 228 -3.09 17.10 3.37
CA ALA A 228 -2.85 18.16 4.35
C ALA A 228 -1.44 18.77 4.23
N VAL A 229 -0.40 17.97 3.91
CA VAL A 229 0.94 18.50 3.61
C VAL A 229 0.91 19.46 2.42
N LYS A 230 0.26 19.07 1.32
CA LYS A 230 0.13 19.91 0.11
C LYS A 230 -0.66 21.19 0.36
N ARG A 231 -1.54 21.19 1.36
CA ARG A 231 -2.38 22.34 1.75
C ARG A 231 -1.78 23.16 2.90
N GLY A 232 -0.67 22.72 3.51
CA GLY A 232 -0.04 23.41 4.65
C GLY A 232 -0.89 23.41 5.93
N GLN A 233 -1.70 22.36 6.15
CA GLN A 233 -2.67 22.28 7.26
C GLN A 233 -2.02 21.66 8.51
N ALA A 234 -1.32 22.46 9.28
CA ALA A 234 -0.52 22.02 10.41
C ALA A 234 -1.31 21.24 11.47
N GLU A 235 -2.49 21.75 11.88
CA GLU A 235 -3.36 21.09 12.87
C GLU A 235 -3.86 19.73 12.37
N ARG A 236 -4.22 19.64 11.09
CA ARG A 236 -4.65 18.40 10.46
C ARG A 236 -3.54 17.36 10.45
N LEU A 237 -2.31 17.77 10.22
CA LEU A 237 -1.15 16.86 10.23
C LEU A 237 -0.87 16.27 11.62
N ILE A 238 -1.09 17.05 12.67
CA ILE A 238 -0.97 16.56 14.05
C ILE A 238 -2.09 15.55 14.34
N GLU A 239 -3.34 15.87 13.95
CA GLU A 239 -4.48 14.96 14.08
C GLU A 239 -4.25 13.63 13.33
N VAL A 240 -3.81 13.69 12.07
CA VAL A 240 -3.44 12.53 11.25
C VAL A 240 -2.36 11.69 11.94
N ALA A 241 -1.33 12.33 12.49
CA ALA A 241 -0.26 11.63 13.20
C ALA A 241 -0.76 10.92 14.45
N ASP A 242 -1.65 11.55 15.22
CA ASP A 242 -2.23 10.97 16.43
C ASP A 242 -3.14 9.78 16.12
N LEU A 243 -4.03 9.91 15.14
CA LEU A 243 -4.91 8.84 14.70
C LEU A 243 -4.12 7.70 14.08
N GLY A 244 -3.16 8.01 13.20
CA GLY A 244 -2.32 7.01 12.57
C GLY A 244 -1.48 6.20 13.56
N ALA A 245 -0.90 6.86 14.57
CA ALA A 245 -0.19 6.18 15.65
C ALA A 245 -1.10 5.29 16.51
N LYS A 246 -2.36 5.65 16.66
CA LYS A 246 -3.36 4.86 17.40
C LYS A 246 -3.79 3.61 16.62
N VAL A 247 -4.01 3.74 15.30
CA VAL A 247 -4.48 2.65 14.44
C VAL A 247 -3.33 1.71 14.05
N GLY A 248 -2.16 2.28 13.72
CA GLY A 248 -0.93 1.55 13.36
C GLY A 248 0.26 1.97 14.21
N PRO A 249 0.41 1.48 15.45
CA PRO A 249 1.44 1.96 16.38
C PRO A 249 2.89 1.76 15.91
N LEU A 250 3.12 0.83 14.99
CA LEU A 250 4.46 0.56 14.43
C LEU A 250 4.71 1.26 13.09
N ASP A 251 3.72 1.99 12.58
CA ASP A 251 3.87 2.68 11.31
C ASP A 251 4.65 4.00 11.50
N PRO A 252 5.82 4.15 10.86
CA PRO A 252 6.66 5.33 11.04
C PRO A 252 6.10 6.61 10.41
N ARG A 253 5.05 6.53 9.58
CA ARG A 253 4.44 7.70 8.93
C ARG A 253 3.90 8.72 9.93
N SER A 254 3.43 8.27 11.11
CA SER A 254 2.99 9.16 12.19
C SER A 254 4.08 10.16 12.60
N MET A 255 5.36 9.72 12.62
CA MET A 255 6.50 10.58 12.96
C MET A 255 6.68 11.69 11.93
N TYR A 256 6.57 11.35 10.65
CA TYR A 256 6.71 12.31 9.55
C TYR A 256 5.61 13.38 9.60
N TYR A 257 4.32 12.98 9.67
CA TYR A 257 3.23 13.94 9.66
C TYR A 257 3.22 14.85 10.90
N ARG A 258 3.54 14.29 12.09
CA ARG A 258 3.68 15.11 13.30
C ARG A 258 4.81 16.13 13.15
N ALA A 259 5.97 15.71 12.68
CA ALA A 259 7.10 16.60 12.49
C ALA A 259 6.78 17.73 11.51
N VAL A 260 6.16 17.41 10.35
CA VAL A 260 5.76 18.42 9.36
C VAL A 260 4.75 19.40 9.97
N GLY A 261 3.76 18.92 10.73
CA GLY A 261 2.81 19.78 11.44
C GLY A 261 3.49 20.74 12.42
N LEU A 262 4.45 20.24 13.22
CA LEU A 262 5.22 21.06 14.16
C LEU A 262 6.08 22.12 13.45
N ILE A 263 6.71 21.76 12.32
CA ILE A 263 7.52 22.68 11.51
C ILE A 263 6.63 23.81 10.95
N LEU A 264 5.48 23.47 10.39
CA LEU A 264 4.53 24.45 9.85
C LEU A 264 4.01 25.43 10.91
N LYS A 265 3.87 24.97 12.15
CA LYS A 265 3.50 25.82 13.29
C LYS A 265 4.67 26.61 13.87
N ASN A 266 5.89 26.28 13.47
CA ASN A 266 7.13 26.78 14.09
C ASN A 266 7.17 26.51 15.62
N GLU A 267 6.70 25.31 16.01
CA GLU A 267 6.63 24.87 17.41
C GLU A 267 7.46 23.59 17.60
N LYS A 268 8.07 23.45 18.79
CA LYS A 268 8.80 22.22 19.20
C LYS A 268 9.74 21.68 18.12
N LEU A 269 10.55 22.55 17.53
CA LEU A 269 11.42 22.21 16.40
C LEU A 269 12.43 21.08 16.72
N GLU A 270 12.90 20.97 17.98
CA GLU A 270 13.76 19.87 18.42
C GLU A 270 13.03 18.51 18.38
N GLU A 271 11.74 18.49 18.75
CA GLU A 271 10.91 17.29 18.62
C GLU A 271 10.72 16.94 17.15
N ALA A 272 10.43 17.91 16.31
CA ALA A 272 10.23 17.72 14.87
C ALA A 272 11.50 17.17 14.19
N GLU A 273 12.68 17.70 14.55
CA GLU A 273 13.96 17.20 14.06
C GLU A 273 14.16 15.72 14.43
N ARG A 274 14.00 15.39 15.72
CA ARG A 274 14.12 14.01 16.20
C ARG A 274 13.18 13.06 15.45
N LEU A 275 11.92 13.44 15.26
CA LEU A 275 10.91 12.63 14.58
C LEU A 275 11.25 12.39 13.11
N LEU A 276 11.72 13.42 12.36
CA LEU A 276 12.14 13.23 10.96
C LEU A 276 13.37 12.34 10.84
N ARG A 277 14.36 12.49 11.74
CA ARG A 277 15.54 11.63 11.74
C ARG A 277 15.18 10.18 12.06
N GLU A 278 14.27 9.98 13.01
CA GLU A 278 13.78 8.65 13.36
C GLU A 278 12.96 8.04 12.19
N TYR A 279 12.14 8.84 11.50
CA TYR A 279 11.45 8.43 10.28
C TYR A 279 12.44 7.95 9.20
N LEU A 280 13.50 8.72 8.92
CA LEU A 280 14.53 8.35 7.95
C LEU A 280 15.28 7.05 8.28
N GLN A 281 15.32 6.66 9.57
CA GLN A 281 15.93 5.40 10.00
C GLN A 281 14.98 4.21 9.90
N LYS A 282 13.67 4.43 10.13
CA LYS A 282 12.67 3.34 10.29
C LYS A 282 11.79 3.11 9.08
N ALA A 283 11.52 4.15 8.29
CA ALA A 283 10.57 4.04 7.19
C ALA A 283 11.15 3.19 6.03
N PRO A 284 10.34 2.36 5.40
CA PRO A 284 10.74 1.69 4.17
C PRO A 284 10.76 2.68 2.98
N LYS A 285 11.66 2.47 2.03
CA LYS A 285 11.75 3.26 0.79
C LYS A 285 10.81 2.69 -0.27
N ARG A 286 9.50 2.85 -0.07
CA ARG A 286 8.48 2.32 -0.99
C ARG A 286 7.34 3.31 -1.17
N SER A 287 6.52 3.09 -2.21
CA SER A 287 5.29 3.85 -2.44
C SER A 287 4.34 3.78 -1.23
N GLY A 288 3.54 4.82 -1.05
CA GLY A 288 2.70 4.98 0.15
C GLY A 288 3.43 5.48 1.40
N TYR A 289 4.76 5.73 1.31
CA TYR A 289 5.55 6.38 2.36
C TYR A 289 6.14 7.69 1.84
N PRO A 290 6.15 8.77 2.65
CA PRO A 290 6.84 10.01 2.28
C PRO A 290 8.30 9.75 1.90
N ARG A 291 8.70 10.23 0.70
CA ARG A 291 10.05 9.98 0.17
C ARG A 291 11.12 10.59 1.06
N TYR A 292 12.25 9.94 1.20
CA TYR A 292 13.39 10.42 1.98
C TYR A 292 13.87 11.82 1.52
N ALA A 293 13.84 12.08 0.20
CA ALA A 293 14.16 13.40 -0.32
C ALA A 293 13.27 14.48 0.30
N VAL A 294 11.95 14.22 0.39
CA VAL A 294 10.98 15.16 0.99
C VAL A 294 11.20 15.30 2.50
N ALA A 295 11.58 14.23 3.20
CA ALA A 295 11.90 14.31 4.63
C ALA A 295 13.16 15.17 4.88
N HIS A 296 14.20 15.06 4.04
CA HIS A 296 15.36 15.95 4.07
C HIS A 296 15.00 17.39 3.73
N GLU A 297 14.09 17.62 2.79
CA GLU A 297 13.58 18.98 2.48
C GLU A 297 12.90 19.61 3.71
N TRP A 298 12.10 18.85 4.46
CA TRP A 298 11.49 19.33 5.70
C TRP A 298 12.52 19.59 6.81
N LEU A 299 13.58 18.79 6.93
CA LEU A 299 14.70 19.09 7.82
C LEU A 299 15.40 20.39 7.42
N GLY A 300 15.61 20.62 6.11
CA GLY A 300 16.16 21.88 5.62
C GLY A 300 15.29 23.09 6.01
N ARG A 301 13.98 23.01 5.84
CA ARG A 301 13.03 24.06 6.26
C ARG A 301 13.05 24.28 7.78
N LEU A 302 13.17 23.22 8.56
CA LEU A 302 13.31 23.30 10.01
C LEU A 302 14.56 24.09 10.39
N TYR A 303 15.70 23.82 9.79
CA TYR A 303 16.94 24.55 10.05
C TYR A 303 16.91 25.99 9.55
N GLU A 304 16.23 26.28 8.42
CA GLU A 304 15.93 27.66 8.03
C GLU A 304 15.14 28.41 9.12
N SER A 305 14.11 27.77 9.71
CA SER A 305 13.31 28.36 10.80
C SER A 305 14.14 28.62 12.07
N LYS A 306 15.17 27.82 12.32
CA LYS A 306 16.12 28.02 13.43
C LYS A 306 17.24 29.02 13.11
N GLY A 307 17.35 29.50 11.85
CA GLY A 307 18.43 30.36 11.39
C GLY A 307 19.77 29.64 11.13
N GLU A 308 19.74 28.30 11.11
CA GLU A 308 20.91 27.43 10.93
C GLU A 308 21.18 27.14 9.45
N LYS A 309 21.64 28.14 8.70
CA LYS A 309 21.73 28.11 7.22
C LYS A 309 22.60 26.98 6.67
N GLU A 310 23.77 26.73 7.29
CA GLU A 310 24.68 25.66 6.84
C GLU A 310 24.06 24.28 7.04
N ALA A 311 23.32 24.07 8.13
CA ALA A 311 22.57 22.83 8.37
C ALA A 311 21.43 22.68 7.36
N ALA A 312 20.69 23.75 7.06
CA ALA A 312 19.66 23.76 6.05
C ALA A 312 20.20 23.39 4.66
N ALA A 313 21.32 24.02 4.26
CA ALA A 313 21.95 23.72 2.97
C ALA A 313 22.38 22.26 2.84
N LYS A 314 22.94 21.65 3.90
CA LYS A 314 23.30 20.23 3.92
C LYS A 314 22.08 19.32 3.71
N GLU A 315 20.97 19.62 4.35
CA GLU A 315 19.75 18.81 4.20
C GLU A 315 19.13 18.97 2.80
N TYR A 316 19.13 20.17 2.22
CA TYR A 316 18.71 20.37 0.83
C TYR A 316 19.62 19.68 -0.18
N GLN A 317 20.93 19.64 0.06
CA GLN A 317 21.87 18.86 -0.75
C GLN A 317 21.57 17.37 -0.65
N ALA A 318 21.29 16.84 0.56
CA ALA A 318 20.88 15.44 0.73
C ALA A 318 19.57 15.11 0.00
N ALA A 319 18.58 16.01 0.03
CA ALA A 319 17.36 15.87 -0.76
C ALA A 319 17.65 15.76 -2.27
N LEU A 320 18.54 16.64 -2.80
CA LEU A 320 18.93 16.65 -4.21
C LEU A 320 19.81 15.45 -4.63
N GLN A 321 20.56 14.84 -3.71
CA GLN A 321 21.26 13.58 -3.97
C GLN A 321 20.27 12.43 -4.20
N LEU A 322 19.12 12.44 -3.50
CA LEU A 322 18.07 11.45 -3.62
C LEU A 322 17.11 11.72 -4.80
N ASP A 323 16.81 12.99 -5.06
CA ASP A 323 16.00 13.45 -6.18
C ASP A 323 16.65 14.66 -6.89
N PRO A 324 17.57 14.42 -7.86
CA PRO A 324 18.27 15.50 -8.55
C PRO A 324 17.35 16.42 -9.38
N LYS A 325 16.09 16.02 -9.63
CA LYS A 325 15.12 16.80 -10.40
C LYS A 325 14.22 17.67 -9.53
N ASP A 326 14.32 17.56 -8.20
CA ASP A 326 13.51 18.35 -7.30
C ASP A 326 13.82 19.85 -7.41
N LYS A 327 12.85 20.59 -7.94
CA LYS A 327 12.97 22.05 -8.14
C LYS A 327 12.86 22.80 -6.81
N SER A 328 11.99 22.32 -5.90
CA SER A 328 11.76 22.95 -4.58
C SER A 328 13.03 22.93 -3.74
N ALA A 329 13.63 21.75 -3.59
CA ALA A 329 14.89 21.58 -2.87
C ALA A 329 16.04 22.40 -3.49
N ARG A 330 16.11 22.48 -4.84
CA ARG A 330 17.12 23.27 -5.53
C ARG A 330 16.98 24.78 -5.29
N GLU A 331 15.74 25.28 -5.32
CA GLU A 331 15.47 26.68 -5.03
C GLU A 331 15.73 27.02 -3.56
N ALA A 332 15.37 26.12 -2.65
CA ALA A 332 15.64 26.26 -1.23
C ALA A 332 17.15 26.29 -0.92
N LEU A 333 17.92 25.38 -1.52
CA LEU A 333 19.39 25.38 -1.39
C LEU A 333 19.98 26.71 -1.85
N ARG A 334 19.58 27.21 -3.02
CA ARG A 334 20.06 28.51 -3.52
C ARG A 334 19.74 29.69 -2.58
N ARG A 335 18.59 29.64 -1.89
CA ARG A 335 18.25 30.67 -0.87
C ARG A 335 19.15 30.56 0.34
N ALA A 336 19.37 29.34 0.85
CA ALA A 336 20.24 29.09 2.00
C ALA A 336 21.70 29.50 1.77
N GLU A 337 22.22 29.35 0.54
CA GLU A 337 23.59 29.69 0.15
C GLU A 337 23.79 31.19 -0.14
N LYS A 338 22.76 31.95 -0.54
CA LYS A 338 22.89 33.35 -0.95
C LYS A 338 22.86 34.35 0.22
N ASN A 339 22.43 33.98 1.36
CA ASN A 339 22.28 34.84 2.54
C ASN A 339 23.19 34.40 3.68
#